data_97daaa0461f2e319cf9854450009dde5
#
_entry.id   97daaa0461f2e319cf9854450009dde5
#
_cell.length_a   1.000
_cell.length_b   1.000
_cell.length_c   1.000
_cell.angle_alpha   90.00
_cell.angle_beta   90.00
_cell.angle_gamma   90.00
#
_symmetry.space_group_name_H-M   'P 1'
#
loop_
_entity.id
_entity.type
_entity.pdbx_description
1 polymer ?
#
loop_
_entity_poly.entity_id
_entity_poly.type
_entity_poly.pdbx_seq_one_letter_code
_entity_poly.pdbx_strand_id
1 'polypeptide(L)'
;KANSYEEIKEWLLSPQITWLKENEIQSKEFVNLIEDNDLLELSELDRYQLIKHRLENSDIRKAQDNKENINYWKETYSGKGIFPPKGSGLIEEELLEERWNNLISTINDIGIITKRSIGIKELESEFYFGGDNLILIEVGYLKYKTLMNGWLNHLYLTANSSFNSKTFIISKKTNYTKVSNFEVTKEILPINKQKAIKTLNHLSKMADAGRKSCWPIPPESGFAYALATKNNGNDMEKIFQRKWEGDLYSPGERESLAMQLCFGKGCKSSTFLNDECFSDILMSLYKPIIENLK
;
A
#
# COMPACT_ATOMS: atom_id res chain seq x y z
N LYS A 1 6.19 5.16 -27.42
CA LYS A 1 5.70 6.23 -26.52
C LYS A 1 6.13 5.82 -25.11
N ALA A 2 6.73 6.72 -24.33
CA ALA A 2 7.03 6.42 -22.94
C ALA A 2 5.71 6.32 -22.16
N ASN A 3 5.58 5.35 -21.26
CA ASN A 3 4.41 5.22 -20.39
C ASN A 3 4.27 6.44 -19.49
N SER A 4 3.04 6.87 -19.27
CA SER A 4 2.71 7.88 -18.25
C SER A 4 2.99 7.34 -16.84
N TYR A 5 3.02 8.24 -15.87
CA TYR A 5 3.13 7.87 -14.46
C TYR A 5 2.03 6.88 -14.03
N GLU A 6 0.78 7.17 -14.41
CA GLU A 6 -0.37 6.33 -14.03
C GLU A 6 -0.31 4.94 -14.69
N GLU A 7 0.17 4.83 -15.93
CA GLU A 7 0.34 3.56 -16.61
C GLU A 7 1.41 2.67 -15.94
N ILE A 8 2.53 3.27 -15.52
CA ILE A 8 3.57 2.55 -14.76
C ILE A 8 3.03 2.12 -13.40
N LYS A 9 2.29 3.00 -12.72
CA LYS A 9 1.70 2.76 -11.40
C LYS A 9 0.68 1.63 -11.45
N GLU A 10 -0.26 1.68 -12.39
CA GLU A 10 -1.30 0.65 -12.54
C GLU A 10 -0.67 -0.73 -12.71
N TRP A 11 0.33 -0.84 -13.60
CA TRP A 11 1.04 -2.09 -13.81
C TRP A 11 1.85 -2.51 -12.58
N LEU A 12 2.64 -1.63 -11.98
CA LEU A 12 3.50 -1.95 -10.84
C LEU A 12 2.69 -2.45 -9.63
N LEU A 13 1.52 -1.85 -9.39
CA LEU A 13 0.66 -2.20 -8.26
C LEU A 13 -0.11 -3.51 -8.48
N SER A 14 -0.38 -3.90 -9.73
CA SER A 14 -1.20 -5.06 -10.05
C SER A 14 -0.93 -5.56 -11.47
N PRO A 15 0.23 -6.18 -11.76
CA PRO A 15 0.61 -6.57 -13.12
C PRO A 15 -0.41 -7.48 -13.80
N GLN A 16 -0.95 -8.46 -13.08
CA GLN A 16 -1.93 -9.42 -13.61
C GLN A 16 -3.27 -8.76 -13.92
N ILE A 17 -3.76 -7.89 -13.03
CA ILE A 17 -5.01 -7.15 -13.27
C ILE A 17 -4.87 -6.24 -14.48
N THR A 18 -3.72 -5.57 -14.62
CA THR A 18 -3.46 -4.70 -15.77
C THR A 18 -3.44 -5.52 -17.07
N TRP A 19 -2.78 -6.69 -17.08
CA TRP A 19 -2.78 -7.57 -18.24
C TRP A 19 -4.18 -8.11 -18.57
N LEU A 20 -4.97 -8.54 -17.57
CA LEU A 20 -6.35 -8.99 -17.78
C LEU A 20 -7.20 -7.87 -18.39
N LYS A 21 -7.08 -6.64 -17.89
CA LYS A 21 -7.80 -5.48 -18.39
C LYS A 21 -7.47 -5.16 -19.85
N GLU A 22 -6.18 -5.23 -20.23
CA GLU A 22 -5.74 -5.05 -21.63
C GLU A 22 -6.30 -6.13 -22.57
N ASN A 23 -6.62 -7.32 -22.04
CA ASN A 23 -7.25 -8.41 -22.78
C ASN A 23 -8.79 -8.44 -22.59
N GLU A 24 -9.39 -7.35 -22.12
CA GLU A 24 -10.84 -7.20 -21.91
C GLU A 24 -11.45 -8.22 -20.93
N ILE A 25 -10.62 -8.82 -20.06
CA ILE A 25 -11.04 -9.76 -19.02
C ILE A 25 -11.27 -9.00 -17.72
N GLN A 26 -12.49 -9.07 -17.18
CA GLN A 26 -12.84 -8.44 -15.91
C GLN A 26 -12.70 -9.43 -14.76
N SER A 27 -11.84 -9.12 -13.79
CA SER A 27 -11.68 -9.87 -12.55
C SER A 27 -12.52 -9.22 -11.44
N LYS A 28 -13.84 -9.23 -11.57
CA LYS A 28 -14.75 -8.72 -10.53
C LYS A 28 -15.24 -9.88 -9.67
N GLU A 29 -15.02 -9.79 -8.37
CA GLU A 29 -15.68 -10.64 -7.40
C GLU A 29 -17.11 -10.15 -7.20
N PHE A 30 -18.05 -11.08 -7.08
CA PHE A 30 -19.43 -10.74 -6.71
C PHE A 30 -19.40 -10.25 -5.26
N VAL A 31 -20.02 -9.09 -5.02
CA VAL A 31 -20.17 -8.55 -3.67
C VAL A 31 -21.06 -9.51 -2.88
N ASN A 32 -20.61 -9.94 -1.71
CA ASN A 32 -21.41 -10.74 -0.80
C ASN A 32 -22.66 -9.97 -0.39
N LEU A 33 -23.75 -10.71 -0.18
CA LEU A 33 -25.01 -10.18 0.33
C LEU A 33 -24.75 -9.43 1.64
N ILE A 34 -25.39 -8.28 1.79
CA ILE A 34 -25.38 -7.52 3.04
C ILE A 34 -26.02 -8.38 4.11
N GLU A 35 -25.28 -8.72 5.15
CA GLU A 35 -25.86 -9.38 6.32
C GLU A 35 -26.69 -8.35 7.07
N ASP A 36 -27.97 -8.62 7.22
CA ASP A 36 -28.96 -7.80 7.92
C ASP A 36 -28.92 -8.10 9.45
N ASN A 37 -27.72 -7.98 10.02
CA ASN A 37 -27.50 -8.18 11.44
C ASN A 37 -27.14 -6.85 12.10
N ASP A 38 -27.78 -6.55 13.24
CA ASP A 38 -27.39 -5.44 14.08
C ASP A 38 -25.95 -5.62 14.55
N LEU A 39 -25.06 -4.75 14.09
CA LEU A 39 -23.65 -4.77 14.45
C LEU A 39 -23.49 -4.45 15.94
N LEU A 40 -22.89 -5.36 16.70
CA LEU A 40 -22.50 -5.12 18.10
C LEU A 40 -21.15 -4.40 18.20
N GLU A 41 -20.29 -4.56 17.22
CA GLU A 41 -19.00 -3.88 17.08
C GLU A 41 -18.67 -3.66 15.60
N LEU A 42 -17.85 -2.66 15.31
CA LEU A 42 -17.34 -2.42 13.96
C LEU A 42 -16.31 -3.49 13.58
N SER A 43 -16.33 -3.90 12.31
CA SER A 43 -15.26 -4.73 11.78
C SER A 43 -13.95 -3.91 11.67
N GLU A 44 -12.80 -4.59 11.58
CA GLU A 44 -11.53 -3.90 11.34
C GLU A 44 -11.50 -3.18 9.97
N LEU A 45 -12.29 -3.66 9.01
CA LEU A 45 -12.44 -2.99 7.72
C LEU A 45 -13.21 -1.67 7.86
N ASP A 46 -14.28 -1.65 8.66
CA ASP A 46 -15.05 -0.44 8.90
C ASP A 46 -14.22 0.60 9.66
N ARG A 47 -13.50 0.18 10.71
CA ARG A 47 -12.56 1.05 11.44
C ARG A 47 -11.48 1.62 10.53
N TYR A 48 -10.92 0.81 9.62
CA TYR A 48 -9.97 1.25 8.61
C TYR A 48 -10.58 2.31 7.70
N GLN A 49 -11.78 2.06 7.18
CA GLN A 49 -12.46 3.00 6.27
C GLN A 49 -12.79 4.32 6.96
N LEU A 50 -13.23 4.30 8.21
CA LEU A 50 -13.55 5.49 8.99
C LEU A 50 -12.32 6.37 9.25
N ILE A 51 -11.20 5.77 9.69
CA ILE A 51 -9.94 6.52 9.90
C ILE A 51 -9.40 7.05 8.56
N LYS A 52 -9.47 6.26 7.50
CA LYS A 52 -9.06 6.69 6.16
C LYS A 52 -9.90 7.87 5.67
N HIS A 53 -11.21 7.80 5.79
CA HIS A 53 -12.10 8.90 5.42
C HIS A 53 -11.84 10.16 6.26
N ARG A 54 -11.55 10.01 7.56
CA ARG A 54 -11.15 11.13 8.40
C ARG A 54 -9.84 11.75 7.91
N LEU A 55 -8.83 10.93 7.59
CA LEU A 55 -7.55 11.40 7.05
C LEU A 55 -7.70 12.18 5.72
N GLU A 56 -8.59 11.72 4.84
CA GLU A 56 -8.84 12.35 3.54
C GLU A 56 -9.59 13.68 3.66
N ASN A 57 -10.44 13.83 4.68
CA ASN A 57 -11.32 14.99 4.85
C ASN A 57 -10.87 15.98 5.96
N SER A 58 -9.89 15.58 6.77
CA SER A 58 -9.35 16.43 7.82
C SER A 58 -8.11 17.20 7.35
N ASP A 59 -7.96 18.40 7.89
CA ASP A 59 -6.69 19.12 7.80
C ASP A 59 -5.75 18.59 8.88
N ILE A 60 -4.78 17.75 8.49
CA ILE A 60 -3.81 17.12 9.41
C ILE A 60 -3.10 18.18 10.26
N ARG A 61 -2.81 19.37 9.71
CA ARG A 61 -2.17 20.44 10.46
C ARG A 61 -3.06 20.96 11.60
N LYS A 62 -4.37 21.08 11.35
CA LYS A 62 -5.31 21.44 12.43
C LYS A 62 -5.39 20.34 13.50
N ALA A 63 -5.32 19.08 13.09
CA ALA A 63 -5.27 17.96 14.03
C ALA A 63 -3.96 18.00 14.86
N GLN A 64 -2.82 18.30 14.26
CA GLN A 64 -1.55 18.49 14.96
C GLN A 64 -1.60 19.65 15.98
N ASP A 65 -2.30 20.74 15.65
CA ASP A 65 -2.48 21.91 16.52
C ASP A 65 -3.59 21.72 17.59
N ASN A 66 -4.22 20.55 17.67
CA ASN A 66 -5.42 20.29 18.48
C ASN A 66 -6.59 21.25 18.18
N LYS A 67 -6.70 21.72 16.96
CA LYS A 67 -7.76 22.64 16.48
C LYS A 67 -8.80 21.95 15.61
N GLU A 68 -8.70 20.64 15.46
CA GLU A 68 -9.70 19.86 14.75
C GLU A 68 -11.03 19.86 15.53
N ASN A 69 -12.14 20.07 14.83
CA ASN A 69 -13.45 19.92 15.45
C ASN A 69 -13.79 18.42 15.59
N ILE A 70 -13.43 17.83 16.73
CA ILE A 70 -13.63 16.41 17.04
C ILE A 70 -15.10 16.01 16.92
N ASN A 71 -16.04 16.88 17.22
CA ASN A 71 -17.46 16.54 17.21
C ASN A 71 -17.98 16.36 15.77
N TYR A 72 -17.43 17.07 14.80
CA TYR A 72 -17.94 17.05 13.42
C TYR A 72 -17.92 15.64 12.80
N TRP A 73 -16.84 14.90 12.93
CA TRP A 73 -16.77 13.56 12.37
C TRP A 73 -17.65 12.56 13.13
N LYS A 74 -17.75 12.68 14.48
CA LYS A 74 -18.64 11.87 15.31
C LYS A 74 -20.09 12.06 14.93
N GLU A 75 -20.55 13.31 14.87
CA GLU A 75 -21.90 13.66 14.45
C GLU A 75 -22.22 13.16 13.04
N THR A 76 -21.27 13.28 12.12
CA THR A 76 -21.41 12.82 10.74
C THR A 76 -21.61 11.31 10.66
N TYR A 77 -20.83 10.52 11.39
CA TYR A 77 -20.94 9.06 11.34
C TYR A 77 -22.08 8.51 12.16
N SER A 78 -22.38 9.11 13.32
CA SER A 78 -23.56 8.78 14.11
C SER A 78 -24.83 9.09 13.32
N GLY A 79 -24.91 10.24 12.66
CA GLY A 79 -26.03 10.62 11.81
C GLY A 79 -26.23 9.71 10.60
N LYS A 80 -25.19 9.02 10.12
CA LYS A 80 -25.26 8.00 9.07
C LYS A 80 -25.63 6.62 9.60
N GLY A 81 -25.77 6.43 10.90
CA GLY A 81 -26.08 5.14 11.51
C GLY A 81 -24.95 4.10 11.38
N ILE A 82 -23.69 4.53 11.25
CA ILE A 82 -22.55 3.63 11.06
C ILE A 82 -22.14 2.98 12.38
N PHE A 83 -22.29 3.72 13.49
CA PHE A 83 -21.93 3.19 14.81
C PHE A 83 -22.99 2.24 15.33
N PRO A 84 -22.57 1.18 16.04
CA PRO A 84 -23.48 0.33 16.79
C PRO A 84 -24.35 1.14 17.76
N PRO A 85 -25.56 0.68 18.11
CA PRO A 85 -26.44 1.41 18.99
C PRO A 85 -25.94 1.43 20.43
N LYS A 86 -26.31 2.47 21.19
CA LYS A 86 -26.10 2.61 22.64
C LYS A 86 -24.63 2.60 23.06
N GLY A 87 -24.30 1.87 24.13
CA GLY A 87 -22.98 1.84 24.76
C GLY A 87 -21.87 1.26 23.84
N SER A 88 -22.22 0.34 22.96
CA SER A 88 -21.25 -0.22 22.00
C SER A 88 -20.74 0.85 21.04
N GLY A 89 -21.61 1.76 20.58
CA GLY A 89 -21.21 2.87 19.72
C GLY A 89 -20.24 3.84 20.41
N LEU A 90 -20.45 4.13 21.69
CA LEU A 90 -19.52 4.98 22.45
C LEU A 90 -18.13 4.34 22.59
N ILE A 91 -18.07 3.03 22.81
CA ILE A 91 -16.80 2.29 22.88
C ILE A 91 -16.07 2.35 21.54
N GLU A 92 -16.78 2.20 20.43
CA GLU A 92 -16.18 2.30 19.09
C GLU A 92 -15.69 3.72 18.78
N GLU A 93 -16.43 4.75 19.20
CA GLU A 93 -15.99 6.14 19.08
C GLU A 93 -14.69 6.39 19.86
N GLU A 94 -14.60 5.91 21.09
CA GLU A 94 -13.38 6.05 21.91
C GLU A 94 -12.18 5.32 21.27
N LEU A 95 -12.39 4.09 20.77
CA LEU A 95 -11.34 3.32 20.08
C LEU A 95 -10.84 4.03 18.81
N LEU A 96 -11.73 4.63 18.03
CA LEU A 96 -11.37 5.38 16.83
C LEU A 96 -10.63 6.68 17.15
N GLU A 97 -11.03 7.38 18.21
CA GLU A 97 -10.30 8.55 18.70
C GLU A 97 -8.89 8.18 19.17
N GLU A 98 -8.76 7.10 19.93
CA GLU A 98 -7.44 6.64 20.37
C GLU A 98 -6.54 6.28 19.19
N ARG A 99 -7.07 5.57 18.17
CA ARG A 99 -6.34 5.29 16.95
C ARG A 99 -5.91 6.55 16.21
N TRP A 100 -6.81 7.52 16.09
CA TRP A 100 -6.52 8.82 15.47
C TRP A 100 -5.43 9.57 16.20
N ASN A 101 -5.54 9.68 17.52
CA ASN A 101 -4.56 10.36 18.35
C ASN A 101 -3.18 9.69 18.27
N ASN A 102 -3.12 8.35 18.23
CA ASN A 102 -1.88 7.62 18.03
C ASN A 102 -1.26 7.89 16.65
N LEU A 103 -2.08 7.99 15.60
CA LEU A 103 -1.61 8.38 14.26
C LEU A 103 -1.04 9.79 14.27
N ILE A 104 -1.76 10.77 14.83
CA ILE A 104 -1.32 12.16 14.90
C ILE A 104 -0.05 12.28 15.76
N SER A 105 0.06 11.55 16.87
CA SER A 105 1.28 11.50 17.68
C SER A 105 2.49 11.02 16.87
N THR A 106 2.33 9.93 16.12
CA THR A 106 3.40 9.41 15.25
C THR A 106 3.80 10.42 14.17
N ILE A 107 2.82 11.13 13.63
CA ILE A 107 3.06 12.21 12.65
C ILE A 107 3.83 13.37 13.30
N ASN A 108 3.49 13.74 14.53
CA ASN A 108 4.16 14.80 15.29
C ASN A 108 5.63 14.50 15.56
N ASP A 109 5.98 13.23 15.77
CA ASP A 109 7.36 12.78 15.95
C ASP A 109 8.24 13.03 14.71
N ILE A 110 7.62 13.07 13.53
CA ILE A 110 8.33 13.39 12.28
C ILE A 110 8.44 14.90 12.08
N GLY A 111 7.49 15.68 12.60
CA GLY A 111 7.45 17.13 12.52
C GLY A 111 6.16 17.70 11.95
N ILE A 112 6.15 18.99 11.69
CA ILE A 112 4.97 19.69 11.14
C ILE A 112 4.77 19.25 9.69
N ILE A 113 3.56 18.73 9.42
CA ILE A 113 3.20 18.28 8.09
C ILE A 113 2.62 19.44 7.27
N THR A 114 3.07 19.53 6.03
CA THR A 114 2.51 20.41 5.02
C THR A 114 1.99 19.60 3.84
N LYS A 115 0.80 19.89 3.40
CA LYS A 115 0.24 19.36 2.16
C LYS A 115 0.69 20.25 1.01
N ARG A 116 1.38 19.68 0.03
CA ARG A 116 1.89 20.44 -1.13
C ARG A 116 1.32 19.82 -2.40
N SER A 117 0.70 20.64 -3.24
CA SER A 117 0.34 20.25 -4.60
C SER A 117 1.59 20.35 -5.46
N ILE A 118 1.99 19.27 -6.08
CA ILE A 118 3.12 19.25 -6.99
C ILE A 118 2.58 18.89 -8.37
N GLY A 119 2.53 19.88 -9.25
CA GLY A 119 2.27 19.69 -10.67
C GLY A 119 3.56 19.33 -11.39
N ILE A 120 3.73 18.07 -11.74
CA ILE A 120 4.88 17.59 -12.52
C ILE A 120 4.32 16.92 -13.76
N LYS A 121 4.42 17.57 -14.91
CA LYS A 121 3.93 17.07 -16.21
C LYS A 121 2.47 16.59 -16.16
N GLU A 122 2.27 15.27 -15.97
CA GLU A 122 0.97 14.61 -15.99
C GLU A 122 0.44 14.31 -14.58
N LEU A 123 1.22 14.62 -13.52
CA LEU A 123 0.87 14.33 -12.14
C LEU A 123 0.54 15.62 -11.40
N GLU A 124 -0.74 15.90 -11.25
CA GLU A 124 -1.24 16.84 -10.23
C GLU A 124 -1.68 16.01 -9.03
N SER A 125 -0.82 15.89 -8.03
CA SER A 125 -1.13 15.16 -6.82
C SER A 125 -0.71 15.96 -5.60
N GLU A 126 -1.48 15.79 -4.56
CA GLU A 126 -1.19 16.35 -3.25
C GLU A 126 -0.34 15.36 -2.45
N PHE A 127 0.76 15.84 -1.93
CA PHE A 127 1.69 15.06 -1.12
C PHE A 127 1.84 15.67 0.26
N TYR A 128 2.01 14.82 1.27
CA TYR A 128 2.36 15.25 2.61
C TYR A 128 3.88 15.31 2.76
N PHE A 129 4.36 16.42 3.32
CA PHE A 129 5.77 16.62 3.62
C PHE A 129 5.96 16.98 5.10
N GLY A 130 6.90 16.32 5.77
CA GLY A 130 7.44 16.71 7.06
C GLY A 130 8.84 17.30 6.86
N GLY A 131 8.93 18.64 6.88
CA GLY A 131 10.12 19.33 6.39
C GLY A 131 10.31 19.06 4.89
N ASP A 132 11.45 18.48 4.51
CA ASP A 132 11.75 18.12 3.12
C ASP A 132 11.45 16.64 2.81
N ASN A 133 11.07 15.84 3.81
CA ASN A 133 10.79 14.43 3.63
C ASN A 133 9.35 14.20 3.16
N LEU A 134 9.19 13.29 2.19
CA LEU A 134 7.88 12.83 1.75
C LEU A 134 7.29 11.90 2.82
N ILE A 135 6.00 12.05 3.10
CA ILE A 135 5.28 11.20 4.05
C ILE A 135 4.14 10.48 3.35
N LEU A 136 4.11 9.19 3.51
CA LEU A 136 3.02 8.33 3.07
C LEU A 136 2.34 7.74 4.31
N ILE A 137 1.02 7.88 4.39
CA ILE A 137 0.23 7.42 5.52
C ILE A 137 -0.66 6.27 5.07
N GLU A 138 -0.48 5.11 5.69
CA GLU A 138 -1.34 3.95 5.58
C GLU A 138 -2.03 3.71 6.91
N VAL A 139 -3.33 3.86 6.96
CA VAL A 139 -4.10 3.70 8.20
C VAL A 139 -4.31 2.24 8.63
N GLY A 140 -3.88 1.30 7.81
CA GLY A 140 -3.83 -0.13 8.08
C GLY A 140 -2.41 -0.66 8.22
N TYR A 141 -2.26 -1.97 8.11
CA TYR A 141 -0.95 -2.60 7.99
C TYR A 141 -0.31 -2.26 6.65
N LEU A 142 1.03 -2.17 6.65
CA LEU A 142 1.77 -1.93 5.41
C LEU A 142 1.49 -3.03 4.39
N LYS A 143 0.98 -2.63 3.24
CA LYS A 143 0.70 -3.51 2.10
C LYS A 143 1.73 -3.28 0.99
N TYR A 144 1.93 -4.31 0.16
CA TYR A 144 2.74 -4.21 -1.05
C TYR A 144 2.39 -2.96 -1.90
N LYS A 145 1.11 -2.77 -2.17
CA LYS A 145 0.63 -1.64 -3.00
C LYS A 145 1.01 -0.29 -2.42
N THR A 146 0.91 -0.11 -1.11
CA THR A 146 1.28 1.14 -0.43
C THR A 146 2.78 1.39 -0.55
N LEU A 147 3.60 0.35 -0.35
CA LEU A 147 5.05 0.46 -0.46
C LEU A 147 5.49 0.79 -1.90
N MET A 148 4.92 0.11 -2.90
CA MET A 148 5.25 0.37 -4.31
C MET A 148 4.79 1.75 -4.77
N ASN A 149 3.62 2.21 -4.30
CA ASN A 149 3.16 3.57 -4.56
C ASN A 149 4.12 4.61 -3.94
N GLY A 150 4.55 4.39 -2.71
CA GLY A 150 5.56 5.24 -2.06
C GLY A 150 6.89 5.28 -2.82
N TRP A 151 7.35 4.12 -3.29
CA TRP A 151 8.55 4.02 -4.12
C TRP A 151 8.42 4.78 -5.45
N LEU A 152 7.32 4.60 -6.15
CA LEU A 152 7.09 5.27 -7.42
C LEU A 152 7.00 6.79 -7.25
N ASN A 153 6.30 7.27 -6.22
CA ASN A 153 6.24 8.68 -5.86
C ASN A 153 7.64 9.25 -5.58
N HIS A 154 8.44 8.53 -4.78
CA HIS A 154 9.82 8.90 -4.46
C HIS A 154 10.67 9.03 -5.73
N LEU A 155 10.63 8.04 -6.62
CA LEU A 155 11.36 8.07 -7.89
C LEU A 155 10.92 9.23 -8.78
N TYR A 156 9.60 9.44 -8.87
CA TYR A 156 9.03 10.45 -9.76
C TYR A 156 9.37 11.87 -9.29
N LEU A 157 9.26 12.14 -7.99
CA LEU A 157 9.66 13.40 -7.39
C LEU A 157 11.16 13.64 -7.58
N THR A 158 12.01 12.65 -7.31
CA THR A 158 13.46 12.75 -7.47
C THR A 158 13.85 13.01 -8.93
N ALA A 159 13.21 12.35 -9.88
CA ALA A 159 13.51 12.49 -11.30
C ALA A 159 13.11 13.85 -11.88
N ASN A 160 11.98 14.41 -11.42
CA ASN A 160 11.34 15.56 -12.05
C ASN A 160 11.40 16.85 -11.23
N SER A 161 11.90 16.82 -9.99
CA SER A 161 12.05 18.00 -9.13
C SER A 161 13.44 18.07 -8.50
N SER A 162 13.61 18.94 -7.53
CA SER A 162 14.81 19.03 -6.67
C SER A 162 14.72 18.14 -5.41
N PHE A 163 13.73 17.23 -5.36
CA PHE A 163 13.58 16.34 -4.23
C PHE A 163 14.79 15.40 -4.09
N ASN A 164 15.42 15.44 -2.93
CA ASN A 164 16.58 14.61 -2.58
C ASN A 164 16.55 14.26 -1.09
N SER A 165 15.40 13.85 -0.60
CA SER A 165 15.15 13.57 0.81
C SER A 165 14.58 12.17 0.97
N LYS A 166 14.31 11.75 2.21
CA LYS A 166 13.70 10.46 2.50
C LYS A 166 12.22 10.45 2.21
N THR A 167 11.66 9.25 2.04
CA THR A 167 10.23 9.02 2.16
C THR A 167 9.97 8.15 3.39
N PHE A 168 9.15 8.64 4.30
CA PHE A 168 8.67 7.88 5.46
C PHE A 168 7.32 7.26 5.16
N ILE A 169 7.17 5.99 5.50
CA ILE A 169 5.90 5.28 5.39
C ILE A 169 5.42 4.98 6.80
N ILE A 170 4.33 5.64 7.18
CA ILE A 170 3.64 5.42 8.45
C ILE A 170 2.58 4.36 8.22
N SER A 171 2.56 3.33 9.04
CA SER A 171 1.50 2.34 9.03
C SER A 171 1.25 1.75 10.42
N LYS A 172 0.18 0.98 10.53
CA LYS A 172 -0.18 0.29 11.76
C LYS A 172 0.93 -0.68 12.16
N LYS A 173 1.37 -0.59 13.41
CA LYS A 173 2.30 -1.55 14.00
C LYS A 173 1.67 -2.92 14.10
N THR A 174 2.44 -3.96 13.79
CA THR A 174 1.99 -5.34 14.00
C THR A 174 1.96 -5.65 15.50
N ASN A 175 0.79 -5.49 16.09
CA ASN A 175 0.51 -5.91 17.46
C ASN A 175 -0.89 -6.51 17.51
N TYR A 176 -1.11 -7.42 18.46
CA TYR A 176 -2.40 -8.11 18.64
C TYR A 176 -3.38 -7.34 19.56
N THR A 177 -3.13 -6.05 19.81
CA THR A 177 -4.01 -5.24 20.65
C THR A 177 -5.11 -4.58 19.82
N LYS A 178 -6.31 -4.38 20.38
CA LYS A 178 -7.41 -3.64 19.74
C LYS A 178 -7.03 -2.18 19.46
N VAL A 179 -6.15 -1.62 20.29
CA VAL A 179 -5.58 -0.29 20.08
C VAL A 179 -4.50 -0.37 19.01
N SER A 180 -4.71 0.36 17.94
CA SER A 180 -3.74 0.41 16.84
C SER A 180 -2.70 1.48 17.11
N ASN A 181 -1.48 1.08 17.35
CA ASN A 181 -0.34 1.98 17.35
C ASN A 181 0.21 2.12 15.93
N PHE A 182 0.66 3.31 15.60
CA PHE A 182 1.32 3.61 14.33
C PHE A 182 2.81 3.81 14.56
N GLU A 183 3.58 3.55 13.54
CA GLU A 183 5.02 3.80 13.53
C GLU A 183 5.50 4.09 12.11
N VAL A 184 6.69 4.65 11.97
CA VAL A 184 7.39 4.67 10.69
C VAL A 184 7.88 3.25 10.41
N THR A 185 7.11 2.51 9.63
CA THR A 185 7.36 1.09 9.35
C THR A 185 8.44 0.88 8.31
N LYS A 186 8.61 1.84 7.40
CA LYS A 186 9.63 1.83 6.35
C LYS A 186 10.13 3.23 6.02
N GLU A 187 11.41 3.30 5.69
CA GLU A 187 12.05 4.49 5.13
C GLU A 187 12.60 4.15 3.75
N ILE A 188 12.33 5.01 2.76
CA ILE A 188 12.99 4.97 1.46
C ILE A 188 14.11 6.02 1.51
N LEU A 189 15.33 5.56 1.31
CA LEU A 189 16.52 6.42 1.37
C LEU A 189 16.62 7.29 0.11
N PRO A 190 17.28 8.47 0.20
CA PRO A 190 17.51 9.33 -0.96
C PRO A 190 18.23 8.60 -2.09
N ILE A 191 17.82 8.88 -3.31
CA ILE A 191 18.42 8.34 -4.53
C ILE A 191 18.82 9.50 -5.45
N ASN A 192 19.94 9.39 -6.16
CA ASN A 192 20.30 10.44 -7.08
C ASN A 192 19.39 10.49 -8.30
N LYS A 193 19.25 11.69 -8.87
CA LYS A 193 18.35 11.97 -10.01
C LYS A 193 18.57 11.05 -11.21
N GLN A 194 19.82 10.79 -11.56
CA GLN A 194 20.15 9.93 -12.73
C GLN A 194 19.71 8.48 -12.49
N LYS A 195 19.95 7.95 -11.27
CA LYS A 195 19.51 6.60 -10.88
C LYS A 195 17.98 6.52 -10.87
N ALA A 196 17.28 7.55 -10.38
CA ALA A 196 15.82 7.63 -10.40
C ALA A 196 15.26 7.59 -11.82
N ILE A 197 15.80 8.40 -12.73
CA ILE A 197 15.42 8.43 -14.17
C ILE A 197 15.66 7.07 -14.81
N LYS A 198 16.83 6.45 -14.57
CA LYS A 198 17.17 5.13 -15.10
C LYS A 198 16.19 4.06 -14.62
N THR A 199 15.84 4.10 -13.33
CA THR A 199 14.89 3.16 -12.73
C THR A 199 13.48 3.35 -13.30
N LEU A 200 12.99 4.58 -13.45
CA LEU A 200 11.69 4.87 -14.08
C LEU A 200 11.63 4.38 -15.54
N ASN A 201 12.69 4.62 -16.31
CA ASN A 201 12.76 4.13 -17.70
C ASN A 201 12.76 2.58 -17.75
N HIS A 202 13.39 1.94 -16.79
CA HIS A 202 13.37 0.48 -16.67
C HIS A 202 11.96 -0.03 -16.33
N LEU A 203 11.30 0.55 -15.32
CA LEU A 203 9.93 0.22 -14.95
C LEU A 203 8.94 0.45 -16.11
N SER A 204 9.12 1.54 -16.89
CA SER A 204 8.31 1.81 -18.07
C SER A 204 8.43 0.70 -19.11
N LYS A 205 9.65 0.22 -19.39
CA LYS A 205 9.87 -0.89 -20.33
C LYS A 205 9.28 -2.21 -19.83
N MET A 206 9.40 -2.47 -18.52
CA MET A 206 8.80 -3.64 -17.90
C MET A 206 7.27 -3.59 -17.97
N ALA A 207 6.67 -2.43 -17.73
CA ALA A 207 5.23 -2.22 -17.85
C ALA A 207 4.73 -2.45 -19.28
N ASP A 208 5.46 -1.95 -20.30
CA ASP A 208 5.14 -2.21 -21.70
C ASP A 208 5.15 -3.70 -22.06
N ALA A 209 6.13 -4.43 -21.56
CA ALA A 209 6.25 -5.87 -21.79
C ALA A 209 5.17 -6.64 -21.00
N GLY A 210 4.93 -6.25 -19.73
CA GLY A 210 3.96 -6.90 -18.84
C GLY A 210 2.49 -6.68 -19.23
N ARG A 211 2.19 -5.66 -20.04
CA ARG A 211 0.85 -5.49 -20.64
C ARG A 211 0.61 -6.42 -21.82
N LYS A 212 1.65 -6.78 -22.54
CA LYS A 212 1.57 -7.67 -23.72
C LYS A 212 1.53 -9.14 -23.34
N SER A 213 2.12 -9.51 -22.21
CA SER A 213 2.19 -10.88 -21.73
C SER A 213 1.98 -10.94 -20.23
N CYS A 214 1.25 -11.95 -19.75
CA CYS A 214 1.11 -12.18 -18.31
C CYS A 214 2.45 -12.63 -17.73
N TRP A 215 3.08 -11.75 -16.96
CA TRP A 215 4.35 -12.06 -16.32
C TRP A 215 4.13 -12.93 -15.07
N PRO A 216 5.00 -13.93 -14.84
CA PRO A 216 4.93 -14.80 -13.68
C PRO A 216 5.47 -14.10 -12.42
N ILE A 217 4.96 -12.90 -12.14
CA ILE A 217 5.39 -12.08 -10.99
C ILE A 217 4.17 -11.81 -10.09
N PRO A 218 3.82 -12.72 -9.16
CA PRO A 218 2.85 -12.40 -8.13
C PRO A 218 3.37 -11.26 -7.26
N PRO A 219 2.66 -10.12 -7.13
CA PRO A 219 3.20 -8.91 -6.51
C PRO A 219 3.66 -9.10 -5.07
N GLU A 220 2.79 -9.66 -4.22
CA GLU A 220 3.08 -9.80 -2.78
C GLU A 220 4.08 -10.93 -2.50
N SER A 221 3.88 -12.08 -3.12
CA SER A 221 4.75 -13.25 -2.95
C SER A 221 6.12 -13.03 -3.57
N GLY A 222 6.15 -12.43 -4.77
CA GLY A 222 7.40 -12.11 -5.46
C GLY A 222 8.23 -11.06 -4.73
N PHE A 223 7.59 -10.03 -4.20
CA PHE A 223 8.29 -9.03 -3.38
C PHE A 223 8.84 -9.64 -2.09
N ALA A 224 8.06 -10.50 -1.42
CA ALA A 224 8.51 -11.18 -0.20
C ALA A 224 9.73 -12.08 -0.48
N TYR A 225 9.74 -12.82 -1.60
CA TYR A 225 10.88 -13.60 -2.08
C TYR A 225 12.12 -12.70 -2.27
N ALA A 226 11.98 -11.63 -3.04
CA ALA A 226 13.09 -10.72 -3.34
C ALA A 226 13.64 -10.03 -2.07
N LEU A 227 12.78 -9.68 -1.12
CA LEU A 227 13.19 -9.11 0.17
C LEU A 227 13.96 -10.12 1.03
N ALA A 228 13.52 -11.38 1.04
CA ALA A 228 14.21 -12.46 1.76
C ALA A 228 15.60 -12.74 1.18
N THR A 229 15.78 -12.63 -0.13
CA THR A 229 17.07 -12.77 -0.80
C THR A 229 18.10 -11.75 -0.28
N LYS A 230 17.69 -10.49 -0.05
CA LYS A 230 18.58 -9.45 0.54
C LYS A 230 19.07 -9.81 1.93
N ASN A 231 18.23 -10.44 2.73
CA ASN A 231 18.52 -10.76 4.12
C ASN A 231 19.33 -12.06 4.28
N ASN A 232 19.93 -12.58 3.20
CA ASN A 232 20.64 -13.86 3.15
C ASN A 232 19.81 -15.03 3.73
N GLY A 233 18.50 -14.96 3.60
CA GLY A 233 17.57 -15.95 4.10
C GLY A 233 17.61 -17.21 3.25
N ASN A 234 18.02 -18.34 3.85
CA ASN A 234 17.95 -19.67 3.21
C ASN A 234 16.50 -20.14 2.97
N ASP A 235 15.51 -19.34 3.36
CA ASP A 235 14.09 -19.71 3.35
C ASP A 235 13.25 -18.91 2.35
N MET A 236 13.87 -18.24 1.36
CA MET A 236 13.16 -17.41 0.38
C MET A 236 12.05 -18.18 -0.36
N GLU A 237 12.31 -19.45 -0.73
CA GLU A 237 11.32 -20.29 -1.39
C GLU A 237 10.14 -20.63 -0.46
N LYS A 238 10.41 -20.93 0.82
CA LYS A 238 9.36 -21.17 1.83
C LYS A 238 8.53 -19.92 2.09
N ILE A 239 9.17 -18.74 2.12
CA ILE A 239 8.48 -17.45 2.27
C ILE A 239 7.58 -17.20 1.07
N PHE A 240 8.09 -17.42 -0.15
CA PHE A 240 7.29 -17.35 -1.37
C PHE A 240 6.11 -18.33 -1.32
N GLN A 241 6.38 -19.60 -1.02
CA GLN A 241 5.36 -20.64 -0.94
C GLN A 241 4.25 -20.26 0.05
N ARG A 242 4.62 -19.85 1.26
CA ARG A 242 3.64 -19.46 2.28
C ARG A 242 2.79 -18.27 1.84
N LYS A 243 3.39 -17.27 1.21
CA LYS A 243 2.65 -16.10 0.72
C LYS A 243 1.76 -16.42 -0.47
N TRP A 244 2.24 -17.27 -1.36
CA TRP A 244 1.51 -17.68 -2.55
C TRP A 244 0.36 -18.65 -2.23
N GLU A 245 0.65 -19.69 -1.47
CA GLU A 245 -0.30 -20.78 -1.19
C GLU A 245 -1.19 -20.51 0.03
N GLY A 246 -0.76 -19.61 0.92
CA GLY A 246 -1.42 -19.34 2.18
C GLY A 246 -1.05 -20.34 3.28
N ASP A 247 -1.66 -20.18 4.43
CA ASP A 247 -1.57 -21.06 5.58
C ASP A 247 -2.96 -21.27 6.21
N LEU A 248 -3.01 -21.97 7.33
CA LEU A 248 -4.26 -22.31 8.03
C LEU A 248 -5.07 -21.06 8.49
N TYR A 249 -4.41 -19.90 8.58
CA TYR A 249 -4.99 -18.68 9.16
C TYR A 249 -5.20 -17.57 8.14
N SER A 250 -4.55 -17.66 6.98
CA SER A 250 -4.64 -16.63 5.95
C SER A 250 -4.62 -17.23 4.55
N PRO A 251 -5.54 -16.79 3.66
CA PRO A 251 -5.54 -17.20 2.27
C PRO A 251 -4.26 -16.73 1.57
N GLY A 252 -3.75 -17.55 0.66
CA GLY A 252 -2.61 -17.18 -0.17
C GLY A 252 -2.99 -16.21 -1.29
N GLU A 253 -1.99 -15.56 -1.86
CA GLU A 253 -2.19 -14.64 -2.98
C GLU A 253 -2.85 -15.34 -4.20
N ARG A 254 -2.59 -16.63 -4.40
CA ARG A 254 -3.19 -17.45 -5.47
C ARG A 254 -4.72 -17.57 -5.40
N GLU A 255 -5.33 -17.31 -4.24
CA GLU A 255 -6.78 -17.41 -4.05
C GLU A 255 -7.52 -16.21 -4.65
N SER A 256 -6.83 -15.12 -4.98
CA SER A 256 -7.45 -13.98 -5.65
C SER A 256 -7.90 -14.36 -7.07
N LEU A 257 -9.06 -13.86 -7.49
CA LEU A 257 -9.62 -14.16 -8.80
C LEU A 257 -8.67 -13.83 -9.94
N ALA A 258 -7.96 -12.71 -9.85
CA ALA A 258 -6.99 -12.30 -10.86
C ALA A 258 -5.85 -13.32 -11.02
N MET A 259 -5.33 -13.86 -9.91
CA MET A 259 -4.28 -14.89 -9.95
C MET A 259 -4.79 -16.22 -10.51
N GLN A 260 -6.02 -16.60 -10.14
CA GLN A 260 -6.65 -17.80 -10.68
C GLN A 260 -6.89 -17.71 -12.21
N LEU A 261 -7.28 -16.53 -12.70
CA LEU A 261 -7.46 -16.31 -14.14
C LEU A 261 -6.12 -16.32 -14.90
N CYS A 262 -5.05 -15.81 -14.31
CA CYS A 262 -3.73 -15.74 -14.96
C CYS A 262 -2.98 -17.07 -14.90
N PHE A 263 -3.03 -17.78 -13.78
CA PHE A 263 -2.15 -18.93 -13.50
C PHE A 263 -2.88 -20.24 -13.28
N GLY A 264 -4.21 -20.21 -13.26
CA GLY A 264 -5.06 -21.38 -12.97
C GLY A 264 -5.36 -21.57 -11.49
N LYS A 265 -6.53 -22.11 -11.20
CA LYS A 265 -6.97 -22.40 -9.84
C LYS A 265 -6.06 -23.44 -9.19
N GLY A 266 -5.58 -23.14 -7.98
CA GLY A 266 -4.71 -24.05 -7.23
C GLY A 266 -3.28 -24.14 -7.75
N CYS A 267 -2.83 -23.19 -8.58
CA CYS A 267 -1.45 -23.13 -9.07
C CYS A 267 -0.45 -23.20 -7.90
N LYS A 268 0.52 -24.12 -8.00
CA LYS A 268 1.52 -24.36 -6.94
C LYS A 268 2.69 -23.38 -7.08
N SER A 269 3.31 -23.06 -5.96
CA SER A 269 4.53 -22.24 -5.90
C SER A 269 5.66 -22.80 -6.75
N SER A 270 5.77 -24.14 -6.87
CA SER A 270 6.76 -24.82 -7.69
C SER A 270 6.67 -24.46 -9.18
N THR A 271 5.51 -24.03 -9.68
CA THR A 271 5.36 -23.59 -11.06
C THR A 271 6.25 -22.38 -11.37
N PHE A 272 6.42 -21.48 -10.40
CA PHE A 272 7.28 -20.30 -10.52
C PHE A 272 8.72 -20.62 -10.15
N LEU A 273 8.93 -21.34 -9.04
CA LEU A 273 10.26 -21.60 -8.49
C LEU A 273 11.11 -22.50 -9.39
N ASN A 274 10.49 -23.32 -10.23
CA ASN A 274 11.18 -24.15 -11.23
C ASN A 274 11.53 -23.40 -12.52
N ASP A 275 11.05 -22.17 -12.70
CA ASP A 275 11.42 -21.31 -13.85
C ASP A 275 12.78 -20.65 -13.58
N GLU A 276 13.77 -20.97 -14.40
CA GLU A 276 15.14 -20.43 -14.28
C GLU A 276 15.22 -18.91 -14.32
N CYS A 277 14.30 -18.27 -15.05
CA CYS A 277 14.24 -16.80 -15.17
C CYS A 277 13.50 -16.11 -14.02
N PHE A 278 12.76 -16.85 -13.18
CA PHE A 278 11.88 -16.27 -12.15
C PHE A 278 12.62 -15.33 -11.19
N SER A 279 13.72 -15.81 -10.63
CA SER A 279 14.54 -15.01 -9.70
C SER A 279 15.10 -13.75 -10.35
N ASP A 280 15.61 -13.86 -11.57
CA ASP A 280 16.21 -12.73 -12.29
C ASP A 280 15.18 -11.66 -12.62
N ILE A 281 13.98 -12.05 -13.03
CA ILE A 281 12.89 -11.13 -13.31
C ILE A 281 12.46 -10.40 -12.02
N LEU A 282 12.29 -11.13 -10.90
CA LEU A 282 11.95 -10.53 -9.62
C LEU A 282 13.02 -9.55 -9.14
N MET A 283 14.29 -9.93 -9.23
CA MET A 283 15.39 -9.07 -8.81
C MET A 283 15.53 -7.85 -9.73
N SER A 284 15.29 -7.99 -11.02
CA SER A 284 15.27 -6.87 -11.97
C SER A 284 14.21 -5.82 -11.59
N LEU A 285 13.05 -6.26 -11.10
CA LEU A 285 11.97 -5.38 -10.67
C LEU A 285 12.20 -4.79 -9.26
N TYR A 286 12.56 -5.63 -8.29
CA TYR A 286 12.51 -5.25 -6.88
C TYR A 286 13.85 -4.84 -6.27
N LYS A 287 14.99 -5.21 -6.85
CA LYS A 287 16.32 -4.82 -6.34
C LYS A 287 16.47 -3.31 -6.13
N PRO A 288 16.03 -2.43 -7.07
CA PRO A 288 16.19 -0.99 -6.89
C PRO A 288 15.48 -0.44 -5.63
N ILE A 289 14.29 -0.93 -5.30
CA ILE A 289 13.61 -0.50 -4.06
C ILE A 289 14.26 -1.16 -2.84
N ILE A 290 14.55 -2.46 -2.90
CA ILE A 290 15.11 -3.20 -1.77
C ILE A 290 16.45 -2.62 -1.31
N GLU A 291 17.32 -2.18 -2.22
CA GLU A 291 18.60 -1.53 -1.89
C GLU A 291 18.43 -0.20 -1.17
N ASN A 292 17.32 0.51 -1.38
CA ASN A 292 17.06 1.82 -0.79
C ASN A 292 16.03 1.77 0.35
N LEU A 293 15.56 0.59 0.73
CA LEU A 293 14.57 0.39 1.79
C LEU A 293 15.26 0.08 3.12
N LYS A 294 14.85 0.83 4.19
CA LYS A 294 15.26 0.61 5.57
C LYS A 294 14.07 0.23 6.45
#